data_33dcbebf23928307102c2b9db1bdcf7e
#
_entry.id   33dcbebf23928307102c2b9db1bdcf7e
#
_cell.length_a   1.000
_cell.length_b   1.000
_cell.length_c   1.000
_cell.angle_alpha   90.00
_cell.angle_beta   90.00
_cell.angle_gamma   90.00
#
_symmetry.space_group_name_H-M   'P 1'
#
loop_
_entity.id
_entity.type
_entity.pdbx_description
1 polymer ?
#
loop_
_entity_poly.entity_id
_entity_poly.type
_entity_poly.pdbx_seq_one_letter_code
_entity_poly.pdbx_strand_id
1 'polypeptide(L)'
;ALPVQETVDVPWKSALENVMHACGHDGHTAALLGTAKALLSMKERLHGTIFLCFQQGEESGQGADKCVEYLKAHGGVDMAIGAHLLSLLDTGTIDVGPGLRANGTDIFHIDITGKGGHGSRPDLVSNVLTIACDIYQHLIAIPSNRLEAARTCVVSPCVIQAGQRYNVLPET
;
A
#
# COMPACT_ATOMS: atom_id res chain seq x y z
N ALA A 1 -6.43 -3.38 -8.07
CA ALA A 1 -7.12 -2.12 -8.34
C ALA A 1 -7.55 -1.47 -7.04
N LEU A 2 -7.66 -0.16 -7.03
CA LEU A 2 -8.02 0.68 -5.89
C LEU A 2 -9.43 1.24 -6.06
N PRO A 3 -10.14 1.56 -4.97
CA PRO A 3 -11.48 2.18 -5.02
C PRO A 3 -11.37 3.67 -5.37
N VAL A 4 -10.92 3.96 -6.58
CA VAL A 4 -10.70 5.30 -7.13
C VAL A 4 -11.40 5.39 -8.47
N GLN A 5 -12.08 6.53 -8.72
CA GLN A 5 -12.69 6.78 -10.01
C GLN A 5 -11.63 7.14 -11.05
N GLU A 6 -11.53 6.38 -12.11
CA GLU A 6 -10.66 6.71 -13.24
C GLU A 6 -11.31 7.78 -14.11
N THR A 7 -10.63 8.94 -14.21
CA THR A 7 -11.13 10.11 -14.96
C THR A 7 -10.41 10.31 -16.30
N VAL A 8 -9.37 9.53 -16.58
CA VAL A 8 -8.61 9.64 -17.83
C VAL A 8 -9.47 9.17 -19.00
N ASP A 9 -9.50 9.94 -20.08
CA ASP A 9 -10.24 9.61 -21.28
C ASP A 9 -9.37 8.83 -22.27
N VAL A 10 -9.27 7.52 -22.05
CA VAL A 10 -8.52 6.57 -22.89
C VAL A 10 -9.37 5.34 -23.18
N PRO A 11 -9.20 4.69 -24.34
CA PRO A 11 -10.04 3.54 -24.73
C PRO A 11 -9.85 2.31 -23.86
N TRP A 12 -8.80 2.24 -23.05
CA TRP A 12 -8.52 1.12 -22.13
C TRP A 12 -8.72 1.47 -20.66
N LYS A 13 -9.40 2.56 -20.34
CA LYS A 13 -9.76 2.86 -18.96
C LYS A 13 -10.66 1.78 -18.34
N SER A 14 -10.71 1.75 -17.01
CA SER A 14 -11.60 0.85 -16.30
C SER A 14 -13.04 0.95 -16.78
N ALA A 15 -13.65 -0.20 -17.03
CA ALA A 15 -15.09 -0.29 -17.33
C ALA A 15 -15.96 -0.29 -16.05
N LEU A 16 -15.35 -0.38 -14.87
CA LEU A 16 -16.03 -0.40 -13.58
C LEU A 16 -15.94 0.97 -12.91
N GLU A 17 -17.08 1.44 -12.44
CA GLU A 17 -17.14 2.67 -11.66
C GLU A 17 -16.39 2.54 -10.33
N ASN A 18 -15.65 3.57 -9.96
CA ASN A 18 -14.84 3.61 -8.74
C ASN A 18 -13.84 2.46 -8.61
N VAL A 19 -13.31 1.98 -9.73
CA VAL A 19 -12.24 0.98 -9.76
C VAL A 19 -11.17 1.41 -10.74
N MET A 20 -9.95 1.58 -10.27
CA MET A 20 -8.82 2.02 -11.10
C MET A 20 -7.53 1.29 -10.71
N HIS A 21 -6.66 1.03 -11.67
CA HIS A 21 -5.26 0.68 -11.42
C HIS A 21 -4.39 1.93 -11.14
N ALA A 22 -4.74 2.66 -10.06
CA ALA A 22 -4.09 3.93 -9.74
C ALA A 22 -2.60 3.79 -9.34
N CYS A 23 -2.16 2.58 -9.00
CA CYS A 23 -0.75 2.26 -8.70
C CYS A 23 -0.01 1.64 -9.89
N GLY A 24 -0.64 1.51 -11.07
CA GLY A 24 0.00 1.04 -12.30
C GLY A 24 0.25 -0.47 -12.39
N HIS A 25 -0.42 -1.30 -11.60
CA HIS A 25 -0.19 -2.75 -11.58
C HIS A 25 -0.63 -3.46 -12.87
N ASP A 26 -1.54 -2.89 -13.63
CA ASP A 26 -1.88 -3.31 -15.00
C ASP A 26 -0.68 -3.16 -15.94
N GLY A 27 0.02 -2.02 -15.84
CA GLY A 27 1.26 -1.79 -16.57
C GLY A 27 2.40 -2.73 -16.14
N HIS A 28 2.50 -3.05 -14.84
CA HIS A 28 3.46 -4.06 -14.36
C HIS A 28 3.17 -5.43 -14.96
N THR A 29 1.90 -5.83 -15.02
CA THR A 29 1.47 -7.08 -15.64
C THR A 29 1.80 -7.11 -17.14
N ALA A 30 1.51 -6.03 -17.85
CA ALA A 30 1.83 -5.90 -19.26
C ALA A 30 3.35 -5.96 -19.53
N ALA A 31 4.16 -5.30 -18.69
CA ALA A 31 5.61 -5.34 -18.77
C ALA A 31 6.15 -6.75 -18.56
N LEU A 32 5.63 -7.49 -17.58
CA LEU A 32 6.05 -8.87 -17.33
C LEU A 32 5.65 -9.81 -18.48
N LEU A 33 4.47 -9.64 -19.09
CA LEU A 33 4.06 -10.36 -20.29
C LEU A 33 4.99 -10.05 -21.50
N GLY A 34 5.35 -8.78 -21.68
CA GLY A 34 6.34 -8.37 -22.69
C GLY A 34 7.72 -9.01 -22.44
N THR A 35 8.15 -9.03 -21.18
CA THR A 35 9.38 -9.71 -20.76
C THR A 35 9.34 -11.20 -21.07
N ALA A 36 8.23 -11.88 -20.77
CA ALA A 36 8.03 -13.29 -21.09
C ALA A 36 8.21 -13.56 -22.58
N LYS A 37 7.61 -12.72 -23.43
CA LYS A 37 7.75 -12.83 -24.89
C LYS A 37 9.19 -12.62 -25.36
N ALA A 38 9.90 -11.64 -24.79
CA ALA A 38 11.30 -11.39 -25.11
C ALA A 38 12.20 -12.56 -24.69
N LEU A 39 12.01 -13.09 -23.48
CA LEU A 39 12.75 -14.26 -22.98
C LEU A 39 12.52 -15.50 -23.83
N LEU A 40 11.28 -15.76 -24.24
CA LEU A 40 10.96 -16.89 -25.14
C LEU A 40 11.69 -16.76 -26.50
N SER A 41 11.82 -15.54 -27.05
CA SER A 41 12.53 -15.34 -28.33
C SER A 41 14.03 -15.62 -28.25
N MET A 42 14.59 -15.63 -27.03
CA MET A 42 16.01 -15.90 -26.79
C MET A 42 16.27 -17.16 -25.95
N LYS A 43 15.29 -18.04 -25.86
CA LYS A 43 15.30 -19.22 -24.97
C LYS A 43 16.58 -20.05 -25.08
N GLU A 44 17.09 -20.26 -26.30
CA GLU A 44 18.31 -21.04 -26.55
C GLU A 44 19.60 -20.41 -25.96
N ARG A 45 19.52 -19.13 -25.57
CA ARG A 45 20.64 -18.39 -24.98
C ARG A 45 20.52 -18.29 -23.44
N LEU A 46 19.41 -18.77 -22.87
CA LEU A 46 19.17 -18.72 -21.44
C LEU A 46 19.63 -20.01 -20.78
N HIS A 47 20.27 -19.88 -19.63
CA HIS A 47 20.70 -20.99 -18.80
C HIS A 47 20.04 -20.89 -17.43
N GLY A 48 19.35 -21.95 -17.00
CA GLY A 48 18.63 -22.01 -15.74
C GLY A 48 17.13 -21.91 -15.90
N THR A 49 16.45 -21.60 -14.78
CA THR A 49 14.99 -21.51 -14.70
C THR A 49 14.59 -20.09 -14.38
N ILE A 50 13.60 -19.58 -15.08
CA ILE A 50 13.03 -18.25 -14.86
C ILE A 50 11.56 -18.42 -14.45
N PHE A 51 11.22 -17.95 -13.26
CA PHE A 51 9.85 -17.88 -12.76
C PHE A 51 9.26 -16.50 -13.05
N LEU A 52 8.10 -16.47 -13.66
CA LEU A 52 7.34 -15.24 -13.89
C LEU A 52 6.21 -15.17 -12.87
N CYS A 53 6.37 -14.32 -11.86
CA CYS A 53 5.45 -14.23 -10.74
C CYS A 53 4.46 -13.09 -10.96
N PHE A 54 3.18 -13.43 -11.12
CA PHE A 54 2.04 -12.50 -11.16
C PHE A 54 1.33 -12.54 -9.82
N GLN A 55 1.68 -11.62 -8.94
CA GLN A 55 1.12 -11.52 -7.60
C GLN A 55 -0.32 -10.97 -7.64
N GLN A 56 -1.19 -11.53 -6.83
CA GLN A 56 -2.55 -11.04 -6.62
C GLN A 56 -2.66 -10.29 -5.30
N GLY A 57 -3.50 -9.24 -5.25
CA GLY A 57 -3.88 -8.58 -4.00
C GLY A 57 -2.78 -7.81 -3.30
N GLU A 58 -1.80 -7.27 -4.02
CA GLU A 58 -0.68 -6.51 -3.45
C GLU A 58 -1.17 -5.35 -2.58
N GLU A 59 -2.16 -4.56 -3.05
CA GLU A 59 -2.75 -3.41 -2.34
C GLU A 59 -3.45 -3.78 -1.01
N SER A 60 -3.77 -5.05 -0.82
CA SER A 60 -4.30 -5.59 0.44
C SER A 60 -3.24 -6.28 1.31
N GLY A 61 -1.96 -6.17 0.93
CA GLY A 61 -0.85 -6.84 1.62
C GLY A 61 -0.87 -8.37 1.47
N GLN A 62 -1.52 -8.89 0.43
CA GLN A 62 -1.71 -10.33 0.24
C GLN A 62 -1.04 -10.83 -1.05
N GLY A 63 -0.99 -12.14 -1.20
CA GLY A 63 -0.60 -12.81 -2.44
C GLY A 63 0.90 -13.07 -2.60
N ALA A 64 1.79 -12.28 -2.02
CA ALA A 64 3.23 -12.52 -2.06
C ALA A 64 3.60 -13.87 -1.41
N ASP A 65 2.96 -14.22 -0.30
CA ASP A 65 3.21 -15.48 0.42
C ASP A 65 3.03 -16.71 -0.48
N LYS A 66 1.98 -16.72 -1.30
CA LYS A 66 1.73 -17.83 -2.24
C LYS A 66 2.82 -17.95 -3.30
N CYS A 67 3.32 -16.83 -3.80
CA CYS A 67 4.45 -16.84 -4.73
C CYS A 67 5.71 -17.37 -4.03
N VAL A 68 6.00 -16.91 -2.81
CA VAL A 68 7.15 -17.34 -2.02
C VAL A 68 7.06 -18.83 -1.68
N GLU A 69 5.90 -19.32 -1.25
CA GLU A 69 5.67 -20.74 -0.98
C GLU A 69 5.92 -21.61 -2.21
N TYR A 70 5.38 -21.18 -3.35
CA TYR A 70 5.60 -21.89 -4.62
C TYR A 70 7.09 -21.94 -4.98
N LEU A 71 7.80 -20.82 -4.92
CA LEU A 71 9.22 -20.73 -5.23
C LEU A 71 10.04 -21.61 -4.29
N LYS A 72 9.76 -21.60 -2.98
CA LYS A 72 10.43 -22.46 -2.00
C LYS A 72 10.21 -23.96 -2.30
N ALA A 73 8.98 -24.33 -2.66
CA ALA A 73 8.66 -25.71 -3.02
C ALA A 73 9.36 -26.19 -4.30
N HIS A 74 9.83 -25.27 -5.14
CA HIS A 74 10.55 -25.56 -6.39
C HIS A 74 12.06 -25.28 -6.32
N GLY A 75 12.64 -25.28 -5.11
CA GLY A 75 14.08 -25.15 -4.90
C GLY A 75 14.58 -23.74 -4.61
N GLY A 76 13.68 -22.78 -4.49
CA GLY A 76 14.04 -21.38 -4.25
C GLY A 76 14.49 -20.63 -5.51
N VAL A 77 15.05 -19.47 -5.31
CA VAL A 77 15.62 -18.63 -6.38
C VAL A 77 16.93 -18.00 -5.91
N ASP A 78 17.88 -17.87 -6.83
CA ASP A 78 19.17 -17.20 -6.56
C ASP A 78 19.03 -15.69 -6.62
N MET A 79 18.07 -15.18 -7.41
CA MET A 79 17.84 -13.76 -7.63
C MET A 79 16.37 -13.49 -7.89
N ALA A 80 15.89 -12.32 -7.45
CA ALA A 80 14.57 -11.79 -7.79
C ALA A 80 14.73 -10.38 -8.36
N ILE A 81 13.96 -10.08 -9.39
CA ILE A 81 13.90 -8.76 -10.03
C ILE A 81 12.46 -8.30 -10.02
N GLY A 82 12.22 -7.07 -9.57
CA GLY A 82 10.94 -6.40 -9.64
C GLY A 82 11.10 -5.01 -10.25
N ALA A 83 10.02 -4.52 -10.84
CA ALA A 83 9.94 -3.16 -11.33
C ALA A 83 8.61 -2.52 -10.91
N HIS A 84 8.62 -1.22 -10.67
CA HIS A 84 7.43 -0.45 -10.37
C HIS A 84 7.36 0.80 -11.26
N LEU A 85 6.18 1.10 -11.79
CA LEU A 85 5.93 2.36 -12.51
C LEU A 85 5.86 3.51 -11.50
N LEU A 86 6.57 4.59 -11.80
CA LEU A 86 6.57 5.80 -10.97
C LEU A 86 6.13 6.99 -11.82
N SER A 87 5.03 7.62 -11.41
CA SER A 87 4.50 8.81 -12.10
C SER A 87 5.41 10.04 -12.02
N LEU A 88 6.41 10.01 -11.14
CA LEU A 88 7.40 11.08 -10.97
C LEU A 88 8.59 10.99 -11.95
N LEU A 89 8.70 9.90 -12.71
CA LEU A 89 9.75 9.71 -13.71
C LEU A 89 9.21 9.97 -15.11
N ASP A 90 10.00 10.64 -15.92
CA ASP A 90 9.69 10.84 -17.33
C ASP A 90 9.67 9.50 -18.08
N THR A 91 8.76 9.40 -19.05
CA THR A 91 8.68 8.21 -19.93
C THR A 91 10.02 7.90 -20.58
N GLY A 92 10.45 6.66 -20.50
CA GLY A 92 11.74 6.19 -20.99
C GLY A 92 12.89 6.28 -19.99
N THR A 93 12.63 6.80 -18.79
CA THR A 93 13.61 6.83 -17.69
C THR A 93 13.44 5.59 -16.80
N ILE A 94 14.57 4.99 -16.41
CA ILE A 94 14.63 3.88 -15.46
C ILE A 94 15.56 4.27 -14.32
N ASP A 95 15.05 4.19 -13.10
CA ASP A 95 15.84 4.39 -11.89
C ASP A 95 16.31 3.03 -11.34
N VAL A 96 17.62 2.78 -11.40
CA VAL A 96 18.29 1.54 -10.96
C VAL A 96 19.42 1.80 -9.96
N GLY A 97 19.40 2.95 -9.29
CA GLY A 97 20.42 3.28 -8.29
C GLY A 97 20.46 2.27 -7.14
N PRO A 98 21.63 2.05 -6.52
CA PRO A 98 21.78 1.17 -5.36
C PRO A 98 21.11 1.78 -4.11
N GLY A 99 20.78 0.95 -3.15
CA GLY A 99 20.27 1.36 -1.85
C GLY A 99 18.80 1.02 -1.62
N LEU A 100 18.21 1.66 -0.61
CA LEU A 100 16.80 1.49 -0.25
C LEU A 100 15.88 2.03 -1.36
N ARG A 101 14.93 1.21 -1.80
CA ARG A 101 13.97 1.55 -2.86
C ARG A 101 12.53 1.53 -2.39
N ALA A 102 12.22 0.72 -1.40
CA ALA A 102 10.91 0.62 -0.78
C ALA A 102 11.05 0.36 0.72
N ASN A 103 10.08 0.81 1.48
CA ASN A 103 9.97 0.51 2.90
C ASN A 103 9.08 -0.71 3.11
N GLY A 104 9.23 -1.38 4.25
CA GLY A 104 8.22 -2.29 4.76
C GLY A 104 6.96 -1.51 5.16
N THR A 105 5.82 -2.19 5.18
CA THR A 105 4.53 -1.62 5.60
C THR A 105 3.93 -2.46 6.70
N ASP A 106 3.53 -1.79 7.77
CA ASP A 106 2.74 -2.36 8.86
C ASP A 106 1.39 -1.64 8.94
N ILE A 107 0.32 -2.39 9.14
CA ILE A 107 -1.04 -1.86 9.32
C ILE A 107 -1.46 -2.14 10.75
N PHE A 108 -1.97 -1.12 11.43
CA PHE A 108 -2.52 -1.26 12.77
C PHE A 108 -3.88 -0.58 12.89
N HIS A 109 -4.68 -1.09 13.80
CA HIS A 109 -5.96 -0.52 14.19
C HIS A 109 -5.92 -0.13 15.66
N ILE A 110 -6.57 0.97 16.00
CA ILE A 110 -6.72 1.45 17.37
C ILE A 110 -8.20 1.63 17.64
N ASP A 111 -8.74 0.79 18.50
CA ASP A 111 -10.12 0.88 18.96
C ASP A 111 -10.12 1.59 20.33
N ILE A 112 -10.86 2.69 20.41
CA ILE A 112 -10.96 3.50 21.61
C ILE A 112 -12.39 3.37 22.16
N THR A 113 -12.51 2.85 23.35
CA THR A 113 -13.78 2.73 24.06
C THR A 113 -13.77 3.58 25.31
N GLY A 114 -14.79 4.40 25.47
CA GLY A 114 -14.96 5.28 26.63
C GLY A 114 -16.41 5.30 27.13
N LYS A 115 -16.78 6.38 27.77
CA LYS A 115 -18.14 6.63 28.21
C LYS A 115 -18.70 7.82 27.45
N GLY A 116 -19.73 7.59 26.66
CA GLY A 116 -20.45 8.64 25.93
C GLY A 116 -21.44 9.40 26.81
N GLY A 117 -22.05 10.44 26.22
CA GLY A 117 -23.07 11.23 26.92
C GLY A 117 -23.49 12.47 26.16
N HIS A 118 -24.23 13.34 26.83
CA HIS A 118 -24.73 14.57 26.24
C HIS A 118 -23.61 15.60 26.01
N GLY A 119 -23.55 16.20 24.82
CA GLY A 119 -22.49 17.13 24.42
C GLY A 119 -22.32 18.36 25.32
N SER A 120 -23.34 18.77 26.09
CA SER A 120 -23.24 19.87 27.06
C SER A 120 -22.63 19.46 28.40
N ARG A 121 -22.38 18.17 28.61
CA ARG A 121 -21.85 17.63 29.88
C ARG A 121 -20.58 16.79 29.66
N PRO A 122 -19.52 17.40 29.06
CA PRO A 122 -18.27 16.71 28.83
C PRO A 122 -17.54 16.28 30.11
N ASP A 123 -17.89 16.89 31.23
CA ASP A 123 -17.41 16.58 32.58
C ASP A 123 -17.84 15.18 33.09
N LEU A 124 -18.88 14.58 32.50
CA LEU A 124 -19.44 13.27 32.91
C LEU A 124 -19.05 12.10 31.98
N VAL A 125 -18.23 12.36 30.98
CA VAL A 125 -17.89 11.39 29.93
C VAL A 125 -16.38 11.17 29.81
N SER A 126 -15.99 10.07 29.15
CA SER A 126 -14.63 9.86 28.65
C SER A 126 -14.65 10.16 27.16
N ASN A 127 -14.29 11.39 26.79
CA ASN A 127 -14.44 11.88 25.41
C ASN A 127 -13.43 11.21 24.48
N VAL A 128 -13.87 10.15 23.80
CA VAL A 128 -13.04 9.37 22.86
C VAL A 128 -12.59 10.18 21.65
N LEU A 129 -13.33 11.23 21.25
CA LEU A 129 -12.91 12.12 20.16
C LEU A 129 -11.64 12.90 20.52
N THR A 130 -11.57 13.44 21.74
CA THR A 130 -10.36 14.13 22.21
C THR A 130 -9.20 13.15 22.26
N ILE A 131 -9.41 11.98 22.83
CA ILE A 131 -8.37 10.93 22.93
C ILE A 131 -7.88 10.54 21.50
N ALA A 132 -8.80 10.33 20.57
CA ALA A 132 -8.42 9.99 19.19
C ALA A 132 -7.61 11.10 18.51
N CYS A 133 -7.98 12.36 18.72
CA CYS A 133 -7.23 13.50 18.19
C CYS A 133 -5.83 13.59 18.80
N ASP A 134 -5.68 13.37 20.10
CA ASP A 134 -4.38 13.37 20.77
C ASP A 134 -3.50 12.22 20.27
N ILE A 135 -4.05 11.03 20.14
CA ILE A 135 -3.35 9.88 19.56
C ILE A 135 -2.90 10.20 18.14
N TYR A 136 -3.78 10.75 17.29
CA TYR A 136 -3.43 11.14 15.93
C TYR A 136 -2.24 12.08 15.89
N GLN A 137 -2.25 13.15 16.68
CA GLN A 137 -1.15 14.13 16.73
C GLN A 137 0.17 13.50 17.18
N HIS A 138 0.12 12.61 18.15
CA HIS A 138 1.32 11.91 18.63
C HIS A 138 1.85 10.91 17.61
N LEU A 139 0.99 10.20 16.89
CA LEU A 139 1.39 9.26 15.83
C LEU A 139 2.13 9.96 14.70
N ILE A 140 1.59 11.05 14.16
CA ILE A 140 2.23 11.78 13.06
C ILE A 140 3.53 12.48 13.48
N ALA A 141 3.73 12.68 14.77
CA ALA A 141 4.97 13.27 15.33
C ALA A 141 6.08 12.23 15.57
N ILE A 142 5.79 10.91 15.49
CA ILE A 142 6.80 9.87 15.75
C ILE A 142 8.03 9.99 14.84
N PRO A 143 7.89 10.14 13.50
CA PRO A 143 9.06 10.23 12.63
C PRO A 143 10.03 11.34 13.02
N SER A 144 9.51 12.52 13.36
CA SER A 144 10.33 13.69 13.67
C SER A 144 10.89 13.69 15.10
N ASN A 145 10.23 13.02 16.06
CA ASN A 145 10.56 13.13 17.48
C ASN A 145 11.19 11.87 18.09
N ARG A 146 11.12 10.74 17.40
CA ARG A 146 11.53 9.44 17.95
C ARG A 146 12.54 8.69 17.10
N LEU A 147 12.75 9.11 15.86
CA LEU A 147 13.65 8.43 14.93
C LEU A 147 14.87 9.29 14.64
N GLU A 148 15.97 8.62 14.34
CA GLU A 148 17.15 9.25 13.80
C GLU A 148 16.83 9.95 12.47
N ALA A 149 17.32 11.17 12.27
CA ALA A 149 17.00 11.99 11.10
C ALA A 149 17.35 11.34 9.75
N ALA A 150 18.30 10.43 9.72
CA ALA A 150 18.69 9.68 8.52
C ALA A 150 17.78 8.48 8.21
N ARG A 151 16.86 8.11 9.10
CA ARG A 151 15.93 7.00 8.89
C ARG A 151 14.64 7.47 8.21
N THR A 152 14.31 6.82 7.11
CA THR A 152 13.03 7.05 6.43
C THR A 152 11.93 6.27 7.14
N CYS A 153 10.91 6.97 7.61
CA CYS A 153 9.70 6.38 8.17
C CYS A 153 8.52 7.31 7.89
N VAL A 154 7.40 6.71 7.53
CA VAL A 154 6.13 7.42 7.35
C VAL A 154 5.12 6.80 8.30
N VAL A 155 4.41 7.64 9.05
CA VAL A 155 3.29 7.23 9.90
C VAL A 155 2.07 8.01 9.42
N SER A 156 1.10 7.31 8.83
CA SER A 156 -0.07 7.92 8.19
C SER A 156 -1.35 7.28 8.71
N PRO A 157 -2.02 7.87 9.72
CA PRO A 157 -3.37 7.47 10.06
C PRO A 157 -4.31 7.88 8.91
N CYS A 158 -4.85 6.89 8.20
CA CYS A 158 -5.62 7.11 6.98
C CYS A 158 -7.13 7.15 7.23
N VAL A 159 -7.59 6.62 8.35
CA VAL A 159 -9.01 6.55 8.71
C VAL A 159 -9.17 6.90 10.17
N ILE A 160 -10.13 7.77 10.48
CA ILE A 160 -10.65 8.02 11.82
C ILE A 160 -12.17 8.05 11.74
N GLN A 161 -12.83 7.30 12.61
CA GLN A 161 -14.30 7.21 12.63
C GLN A 161 -14.76 7.27 14.07
N ALA A 162 -15.69 8.17 14.39
CA ALA A 162 -16.31 8.25 15.70
C ALA A 162 -17.60 9.08 15.62
N GLY A 163 -18.56 8.72 16.47
CA GLY A 163 -19.79 9.47 16.65
C GLY A 163 -20.77 9.40 15.50
N GLN A 164 -22.03 9.78 15.77
CA GLN A 164 -23.11 9.77 14.79
C GLN A 164 -24.00 11.01 14.86
N ARG A 165 -23.94 11.77 15.96
CA ARG A 165 -24.80 12.92 16.19
C ARG A 165 -24.03 14.11 16.76
N TYR A 166 -24.34 15.31 16.31
CA TYR A 166 -23.67 16.56 16.69
C TYR A 166 -23.80 16.94 18.19
N ASN A 167 -24.77 16.39 18.92
CA ASN A 167 -25.04 16.69 20.32
C ASN A 167 -24.77 15.53 21.28
N VAL A 168 -24.15 14.47 20.80
CA VAL A 168 -23.83 13.27 21.60
C VAL A 168 -22.34 12.98 21.49
N LEU A 169 -21.66 12.93 22.61
CA LEU A 169 -20.27 12.46 22.69
C LEU A 169 -20.28 10.93 22.62
N PRO A 170 -19.53 10.34 21.67
CA PRO A 170 -19.58 8.89 21.42
C PRO A 170 -18.88 8.06 22.48
N GLU A 171 -19.19 6.77 22.49
CA GLU A 171 -18.51 5.75 23.30
C GLU A 171 -17.34 5.11 22.55
N THR A 172 -17.37 5.15 21.21
CA THR A 172 -16.34 4.59 20.32
C THR A 172 -16.11 5.50 19.15
#